data_1ae4e929bac53577f0a975da0242c206
#
_entry.id   1ae4e929bac53577f0a975da0242c206
#
_cell.length_a   1.000
_cell.length_b   1.000
_cell.length_c   1.000
_cell.angle_alpha   90.00
_cell.angle_beta   90.00
_cell.angle_gamma   90.00
#
_symmetry.space_group_name_H-M   'P 1'
#
loop_
_entity.id
_entity.type
_entity.pdbx_description
1 polymer ?
#
loop_
_entity_poly.entity_id
_entity_poly.type
_entity_poly.pdbx_seq_one_letter_code
_entity_poly.pdbx_strand_id
1 'polypeptide(L)'
;LNKKNELFKNIFFYTETDFQKQQIKKNTAIDVEMFSNNLTFSKKEIPDKKFTIGILGESRFDKGFYKLPDLIRNLNSKAIDKVQFIVQINNSPKNLLGIKNEIYALSREFKNIEIIDGYISFFEYRKLLEKINIIPLLHELDQLKNCGSGIVFASMVNEIPIVIPKDALYVKKLFEFESFVEAKDLNDYSKNIIHIIENFSFFLELAKKQSLSYKNKLNFDPLNNRI
;
A
#
# COMPACT_ATOMS: atom_id res chain seq x y z
N LEU A 1 -8.50 7.19 -41.65
CA LEU A 1 -8.14 7.59 -40.28
C LEU A 1 -9.24 8.35 -39.55
N ASN A 2 -10.11 9.11 -40.26
CA ASN A 2 -11.13 9.97 -39.65
C ASN A 2 -12.36 9.26 -39.05
N LYS A 3 -12.73 8.07 -39.49
CA LYS A 3 -13.92 7.35 -38.97
C LYS A 3 -13.68 6.70 -37.59
N LYS A 4 -12.42 6.40 -37.21
CA LYS A 4 -12.12 5.88 -35.86
C LYS A 4 -12.26 6.91 -34.76
N ASN A 5 -12.07 8.19 -35.05
CA ASN A 5 -12.17 9.25 -34.04
C ASN A 5 -13.60 9.56 -33.60
N GLU A 6 -14.62 9.28 -34.41
CA GLU A 6 -16.01 9.53 -34.01
C GLU A 6 -16.54 8.48 -33.02
N LEU A 7 -16.10 7.23 -33.15
CA LEU A 7 -16.50 6.14 -32.24
C LEU A 7 -16.05 6.36 -30.78
N PHE A 8 -14.98 7.11 -30.55
CA PHE A 8 -14.41 7.33 -29.23
C PHE A 8 -14.63 8.74 -28.68
N LYS A 9 -15.45 9.56 -29.36
CA LYS A 9 -15.64 10.97 -29.01
C LYS A 9 -16.18 11.19 -27.58
N ASN A 10 -16.83 10.17 -27.01
CA ASN A 10 -17.41 10.19 -25.66
C ASN A 10 -16.78 9.15 -24.73
N ILE A 11 -15.63 8.57 -25.12
CA ILE A 11 -14.91 7.59 -24.27
C ILE A 11 -13.66 8.28 -23.76
N PHE A 12 -13.56 8.37 -22.44
CA PHE A 12 -12.40 8.91 -21.75
C PHE A 12 -11.58 7.74 -21.17
N PHE A 13 -10.30 7.74 -21.46
CA PHE A 13 -9.37 6.73 -20.97
C PHE A 13 -8.57 7.28 -19.82
N TYR A 14 -8.48 6.52 -18.74
CA TYR A 14 -7.76 6.90 -17.54
C TYR A 14 -6.76 5.84 -17.15
N THR A 15 -5.72 6.28 -16.45
CA THR A 15 -4.68 5.40 -15.89
C THR A 15 -4.24 5.90 -14.51
N GLU A 16 -3.72 5.01 -13.70
CA GLU A 16 -3.28 5.32 -12.34
C GLU A 16 -1.85 5.85 -12.29
N THR A 17 -1.04 5.69 -13.35
CA THR A 17 0.39 5.97 -13.31
C THR A 17 0.90 6.67 -14.58
N ASP A 18 1.86 7.59 -14.42
CA ASP A 18 2.56 8.22 -15.54
C ASP A 18 3.22 7.20 -16.47
N PHE A 19 3.73 6.10 -15.90
CA PHE A 19 4.33 5.03 -16.69
C PHE A 19 3.30 4.40 -17.63
N GLN A 20 2.12 4.00 -17.11
CA GLN A 20 1.04 3.47 -17.93
C GLN A 20 0.58 4.48 -18.98
N LYS A 21 0.43 5.76 -18.61
CA LYS A 21 0.09 6.85 -19.53
C LYS A 21 1.06 6.92 -20.70
N GLN A 22 2.36 6.91 -20.43
CA GLN A 22 3.41 6.95 -21.45
C GLN A 22 3.38 5.70 -22.34
N GLN A 23 3.20 4.50 -21.75
CA GLN A 23 3.12 3.25 -22.49
C GLN A 23 1.90 3.21 -23.42
N ILE A 24 0.72 3.61 -22.93
CA ILE A 24 -0.49 3.67 -23.75
C ILE A 24 -0.30 4.65 -24.89
N LYS A 25 0.18 5.87 -24.61
CA LYS A 25 0.44 6.87 -25.63
C LYS A 25 1.43 6.39 -26.70
N LYS A 26 2.51 5.72 -26.29
CA LYS A 26 3.53 5.16 -27.19
C LYS A 26 2.97 4.06 -28.10
N ASN A 27 2.13 3.17 -27.54
CA ASN A 27 1.68 1.97 -28.23
C ASN A 27 0.39 2.17 -29.03
N THR A 28 -0.44 3.15 -28.68
CA THR A 28 -1.81 3.31 -29.25
C THR A 28 -2.09 4.69 -29.83
N ALA A 29 -1.26 5.68 -29.57
CA ALA A 29 -1.49 7.10 -29.85
C ALA A 29 -2.77 7.67 -29.19
N ILE A 30 -3.34 6.97 -28.19
CA ILE A 30 -4.49 7.42 -27.42
C ILE A 30 -4.00 8.33 -26.30
N ASP A 31 -4.59 9.50 -26.16
CA ASP A 31 -4.37 10.34 -24.99
C ASP A 31 -5.18 9.80 -23.80
N VAL A 32 -4.50 9.67 -22.67
CA VAL A 32 -5.04 9.13 -21.42
C VAL A 32 -4.82 10.17 -20.33
N GLU A 33 -5.79 10.39 -19.51
CA GLU A 33 -5.64 11.23 -18.32
C GLU A 33 -5.25 10.39 -17.11
N MET A 34 -4.59 11.01 -16.13
CA MET A 34 -4.31 10.38 -14.84
C MET A 34 -5.58 10.41 -13.99
N PHE A 35 -5.90 9.28 -13.39
CA PHE A 35 -6.99 9.15 -12.44
C PHE A 35 -6.46 9.03 -11.02
N SER A 36 -7.01 9.82 -10.13
CA SER A 36 -6.73 9.73 -8.70
C SER A 36 -7.81 8.89 -8.02
N ASN A 37 -7.43 7.79 -7.40
CA ASN A 37 -8.38 6.93 -6.70
C ASN A 37 -9.11 7.71 -5.58
N ASN A 38 -10.44 7.73 -5.64
CA ASN A 38 -11.30 8.28 -4.60
C ASN A 38 -11.29 7.36 -3.37
N LEU A 39 -10.32 7.58 -2.49
CA LEU A 39 -10.19 6.86 -1.23
C LEU A 39 -10.72 7.73 -0.08
N THR A 40 -11.30 7.08 0.90
CA THR A 40 -11.76 7.77 2.11
C THR A 40 -10.59 8.12 3.01
N PHE A 41 -10.61 9.34 3.52
CA PHE A 41 -9.58 9.88 4.40
C PHE A 41 -9.86 9.51 5.87
N SER A 42 -8.86 9.04 6.58
CA SER A 42 -8.86 8.90 8.04
C SER A 42 -7.68 9.66 8.63
N LYS A 43 -7.88 10.19 9.83
CA LYS A 43 -6.81 10.81 10.61
C LYS A 43 -6.12 9.77 11.47
N LYS A 44 -4.83 9.93 11.67
CA LYS A 44 -4.02 9.07 12.54
C LYS A 44 -3.57 9.82 13.79
N GLU A 45 -3.49 9.04 14.86
CA GLU A 45 -2.95 9.46 16.15
C GLU A 45 -1.80 8.53 16.54
N ILE A 46 -0.99 8.96 17.49
CA ILE A 46 0.07 8.11 18.05
C ILE A 46 -0.61 7.06 18.92
N PRO A 47 -0.33 5.77 18.72
CA PRO A 47 -0.97 4.72 19.52
C PRO A 47 -0.44 4.70 20.95
N ASP A 48 -1.34 4.49 21.93
CA ASP A 48 -1.00 4.47 23.35
C ASP A 48 -0.16 3.24 23.76
N LYS A 49 -0.28 2.12 23.04
CA LYS A 49 0.32 0.84 23.45
C LYS A 49 1.21 0.23 22.39
N LYS A 50 0.61 -0.32 21.33
CA LYS A 50 1.32 -1.04 20.27
C LYS A 50 1.06 -0.45 18.91
N PHE A 51 2.08 -0.44 18.08
CA PHE A 51 1.96 -0.05 16.68
C PHE A 51 1.41 -1.20 15.85
N THR A 52 0.36 -0.94 15.10
CA THR A 52 -0.27 -1.92 14.23
C THR A 52 0.39 -1.92 12.86
N ILE A 53 1.01 -3.06 12.51
CA ILE A 53 1.59 -3.31 11.20
C ILE A 53 0.53 -3.97 10.33
N GLY A 54 0.13 -3.31 9.23
CA GLY A 54 -0.94 -3.79 8.35
C GLY A 54 -0.44 -4.46 7.09
N ILE A 55 -0.87 -5.68 6.83
CA ILE A 55 -0.67 -6.42 5.59
C ILE A 55 -2.03 -6.75 5.01
N LEU A 56 -2.51 -5.91 4.10
CA LEU A 56 -3.84 -6.02 3.50
C LEU A 56 -3.75 -6.28 2.00
N GLY A 57 -4.73 -7.00 1.48
CA GLY A 57 -4.89 -7.32 0.07
C GLY A 57 -4.75 -8.80 -0.25
N GLU A 58 -4.62 -9.12 -1.53
CA GLU A 58 -4.48 -10.50 -1.99
C GLU A 58 -3.14 -11.12 -1.58
N SER A 59 -3.20 -12.37 -1.11
CA SER A 59 -2.03 -13.17 -0.70
C SER A 59 -1.35 -13.76 -1.95
N ARG A 60 -0.59 -12.93 -2.66
CA ARG A 60 0.08 -13.30 -3.91
C ARG A 60 1.59 -13.27 -3.79
N PHE A 61 2.27 -14.07 -4.62
CA PHE A 61 3.73 -14.13 -4.65
C PHE A 61 4.33 -12.77 -5.03
N ASP A 62 3.83 -12.13 -6.07
CA ASP A 62 4.27 -10.84 -6.58
C ASP A 62 4.05 -9.69 -5.59
N LYS A 63 3.14 -9.86 -4.63
CA LYS A 63 2.95 -8.94 -3.51
C LYS A 63 3.84 -9.26 -2.29
N GLY A 64 4.75 -10.22 -2.43
CA GLY A 64 5.71 -10.59 -1.40
C GLY A 64 5.12 -11.32 -0.21
N PHE A 65 3.93 -11.93 -0.36
CA PHE A 65 3.26 -12.65 0.73
C PHE A 65 4.15 -13.74 1.35
N TYR A 66 5.02 -14.37 0.56
CA TYR A 66 5.96 -15.39 1.02
C TYR A 66 7.05 -14.86 1.98
N LYS A 67 7.29 -13.56 2.00
CA LYS A 67 8.26 -12.90 2.90
C LYS A 67 7.71 -12.68 4.31
N LEU A 68 6.39 -12.79 4.47
CA LEU A 68 5.69 -12.36 5.67
C LEU A 68 6.04 -13.17 6.94
N PRO A 69 6.18 -14.52 6.90
CA PRO A 69 6.58 -15.28 8.10
C PRO A 69 7.89 -14.79 8.69
N ASP A 70 8.90 -14.56 7.86
CA ASP A 70 10.21 -14.11 8.30
C ASP A 70 10.19 -12.66 8.82
N LEU A 71 9.40 -11.78 8.18
CA LEU A 71 9.19 -10.42 8.69
C LEU A 71 8.57 -10.44 10.09
N ILE A 72 7.54 -11.26 10.30
CA ILE A 72 6.88 -11.41 11.61
C ILE A 72 7.87 -11.90 12.66
N ARG A 73 8.64 -12.96 12.38
CA ARG A 73 9.66 -13.48 13.30
C ARG A 73 10.71 -12.42 13.65
N ASN A 74 11.23 -11.73 12.63
CA ASN A 74 12.25 -10.70 12.81
C ASN A 74 11.74 -9.53 13.65
N LEU A 75 10.50 -9.11 13.51
CA LEU A 75 9.92 -8.04 14.32
C LEU A 75 9.60 -8.50 15.74
N ASN A 76 9.04 -9.71 15.90
CA ASN A 76 8.75 -10.25 17.22
C ASN A 76 10.01 -10.49 18.03
N SER A 77 11.11 -10.93 17.42
CA SER A 77 12.38 -11.11 18.13
C SER A 77 12.97 -9.80 18.66
N LYS A 78 12.62 -8.65 18.07
CA LYS A 78 13.21 -7.34 18.39
C LYS A 78 12.26 -6.40 19.12
N ALA A 79 10.95 -6.52 18.90
CA ALA A 79 9.99 -5.50 19.32
C ALA A 79 8.58 -6.06 19.62
N ILE A 80 8.45 -7.30 20.13
CA ILE A 80 7.14 -7.95 20.38
C ILE A 80 6.20 -7.14 21.27
N ASP A 81 6.75 -6.39 22.21
CA ASP A 81 5.97 -5.56 23.13
C ASP A 81 5.50 -4.24 22.50
N LYS A 82 6.11 -3.85 21.38
CA LYS A 82 5.82 -2.60 20.66
C LYS A 82 4.95 -2.78 19.44
N VAL A 83 4.82 -4.00 18.88
CA VAL A 83 4.14 -4.26 17.62
C VAL A 83 2.97 -5.22 17.77
N GLN A 84 1.96 -5.03 16.93
CA GLN A 84 0.93 -6.01 16.62
C GLN A 84 0.70 -6.04 15.11
N PHE A 85 0.15 -7.14 14.60
CA PHE A 85 -0.05 -7.35 13.18
C PHE A 85 -1.53 -7.53 12.87
N ILE A 86 -1.97 -6.93 11.76
CA ILE A 86 -3.21 -7.28 11.08
C ILE A 86 -2.84 -7.84 9.71
N VAL A 87 -3.12 -9.11 9.49
CA VAL A 87 -2.75 -9.84 8.29
C VAL A 87 -4.00 -10.34 7.58
N GLN A 88 -4.28 -9.81 6.40
CA GLN A 88 -5.32 -10.38 5.54
C GLN A 88 -4.78 -11.55 4.74
N ILE A 89 -5.49 -12.69 4.78
CA ILE A 89 -5.21 -13.87 3.97
C ILE A 89 -6.36 -14.07 2.98
N ASN A 90 -6.15 -13.67 1.73
CA ASN A 90 -7.18 -13.68 0.70
C ASN A 90 -6.60 -14.17 -0.64
N ASN A 91 -7.38 -14.98 -1.39
CA ASN A 91 -7.01 -15.48 -2.72
C ASN A 91 -5.61 -16.11 -2.78
N SER A 92 -5.24 -16.90 -1.76
CA SER A 92 -3.92 -17.55 -1.74
C SER A 92 -3.86 -18.67 -2.80
N PRO A 93 -2.99 -18.55 -3.80
CA PRO A 93 -2.79 -19.62 -4.77
C PRO A 93 -2.17 -20.86 -4.11
N LYS A 94 -2.36 -22.05 -4.74
CA LYS A 94 -1.93 -23.34 -4.17
C LYS A 94 -0.45 -23.38 -3.77
N ASN A 95 0.42 -22.72 -4.51
CA ASN A 95 1.86 -22.66 -4.23
C ASN A 95 2.21 -21.83 -2.97
N LEU A 96 1.26 -21.08 -2.41
CA LEU A 96 1.43 -20.32 -1.15
C LEU A 96 0.73 -20.96 0.04
N LEU A 97 0.16 -22.17 -0.11
CA LEU A 97 -0.54 -22.85 0.98
C LEU A 97 0.38 -23.12 2.19
N GLY A 98 1.63 -23.50 1.94
CA GLY A 98 2.64 -23.68 3.00
C GLY A 98 2.86 -22.41 3.80
N ILE A 99 3.00 -21.27 3.11
CA ILE A 99 3.16 -19.95 3.75
C ILE A 99 1.91 -19.55 4.54
N LYS A 100 0.73 -19.78 3.99
CA LYS A 100 -0.54 -19.56 4.70
C LYS A 100 -0.59 -20.34 6.02
N ASN A 101 -0.28 -21.64 5.98
CA ASN A 101 -0.26 -22.50 7.16
C ASN A 101 0.78 -22.05 8.21
N GLU A 102 1.92 -21.57 7.75
CA GLU A 102 2.97 -21.02 8.59
C GLU A 102 2.52 -19.74 9.31
N ILE A 103 1.82 -18.82 8.63
CA ILE A 103 1.26 -17.61 9.24
C ILE A 103 0.21 -17.97 10.30
N TYR A 104 -0.65 -18.97 10.05
CA TYR A 104 -1.57 -19.48 11.09
C TYR A 104 -0.83 -20.12 12.29
N ALA A 105 0.29 -20.79 12.05
CA ALA A 105 1.11 -21.33 13.15
C ALA A 105 1.68 -20.18 13.99
N LEU A 106 2.24 -19.16 13.33
CA LEU A 106 2.76 -17.96 14.00
C LEU A 106 1.67 -17.21 14.82
N SER A 107 0.43 -17.12 14.31
CA SER A 107 -0.65 -16.47 15.05
C SER A 107 -1.10 -17.25 16.30
N ARG A 108 -0.85 -18.55 16.34
CA ARG A 108 -1.07 -19.37 17.55
C ARG A 108 0.09 -19.21 18.56
N GLU A 109 1.29 -19.04 18.08
CA GLU A 109 2.50 -18.82 18.88
C GLU A 109 2.53 -17.39 19.46
N PHE A 110 2.30 -16.37 18.60
CA PHE A 110 2.38 -14.97 18.96
C PHE A 110 0.98 -14.34 19.06
N LYS A 111 0.60 -13.92 20.26
CA LYS A 111 -0.73 -13.34 20.53
C LYS A 111 -0.95 -11.93 19.97
N ASN A 112 0.08 -11.34 19.36
CA ASN A 112 0.03 -10.03 18.72
C ASN A 112 -0.26 -10.08 17.21
N ILE A 113 -0.80 -11.19 16.69
CA ILE A 113 -1.15 -11.37 15.27
C ILE A 113 -2.66 -11.61 15.15
N GLU A 114 -3.35 -10.68 14.53
CA GLU A 114 -4.75 -10.79 14.10
C GLU A 114 -4.81 -11.22 12.63
N ILE A 115 -5.46 -12.35 12.34
CA ILE A 115 -5.68 -12.81 10.97
C ILE A 115 -7.10 -12.46 10.53
N ILE A 116 -7.20 -11.82 9.37
CA ILE A 116 -8.45 -11.57 8.66
C ILE A 116 -8.50 -12.53 7.47
N ASP A 117 -9.33 -13.56 7.54
CA ASP A 117 -9.40 -14.58 6.49
C ASP A 117 -10.44 -14.23 5.43
N GLY A 118 -10.04 -14.34 4.17
CA GLY A 118 -10.92 -14.13 3.03
C GLY A 118 -11.09 -12.67 2.59
N TYR A 119 -12.17 -12.47 1.82
CA TYR A 119 -12.55 -11.17 1.30
C TYR A 119 -13.18 -10.31 2.40
N ILE A 120 -12.85 -9.03 2.40
CA ILE A 120 -13.45 -8.03 3.29
C ILE A 120 -14.19 -6.97 2.46
N SER A 121 -15.28 -6.46 2.99
CA SER A 121 -16.03 -5.36 2.40
C SER A 121 -15.21 -4.06 2.42
N PHE A 122 -15.58 -3.10 1.58
CA PHE A 122 -14.98 -1.76 1.60
C PHE A 122 -15.05 -1.09 2.98
N PHE A 123 -16.15 -1.28 3.69
CA PHE A 123 -16.36 -0.73 5.03
C PHE A 123 -15.42 -1.35 6.07
N GLU A 124 -15.23 -2.66 6.04
CA GLU A 124 -14.28 -3.37 6.91
C GLU A 124 -12.84 -2.98 6.59
N TYR A 125 -12.48 -2.92 5.28
CA TYR A 125 -11.17 -2.47 4.85
C TYR A 125 -10.83 -1.07 5.39
N ARG A 126 -11.78 -0.14 5.32
CA ARG A 126 -11.63 1.20 5.89
C ARG A 126 -11.38 1.17 7.39
N LYS A 127 -12.17 0.38 8.15
CA LYS A 127 -11.96 0.22 9.59
C LYS A 127 -10.60 -0.37 9.95
N LEU A 128 -10.08 -1.29 9.12
CA LEU A 128 -8.73 -1.83 9.31
C LEU A 128 -7.67 -0.75 9.04
N LEU A 129 -7.82 0.04 7.97
CA LEU A 129 -6.92 1.15 7.72
C LEU A 129 -6.89 2.16 8.87
N GLU A 130 -8.00 2.41 9.55
CA GLU A 130 -8.05 3.28 10.74
C GLU A 130 -7.17 2.76 11.89
N LYS A 131 -7.04 1.43 12.06
CA LYS A 131 -6.21 0.80 13.10
C LYS A 131 -4.74 0.71 12.74
N ILE A 132 -4.39 0.66 11.45
CA ILE A 132 -3.02 0.43 10.97
C ILE A 132 -2.18 1.70 11.12
N ASN A 133 -0.99 1.57 11.69
CA ASN A 133 -0.03 2.64 11.88
C ASN A 133 1.11 2.62 10.85
N ILE A 134 1.51 1.43 10.37
CA ILE A 134 2.62 1.27 9.42
C ILE A 134 2.25 0.18 8.40
N ILE A 135 2.60 0.40 7.14
CA ILE A 135 2.43 -0.59 6.07
C ILE A 135 3.80 -0.97 5.50
N PRO A 136 4.21 -2.26 5.58
CA PRO A 136 5.34 -2.76 4.79
C PRO A 136 4.88 -3.15 3.38
N LEU A 137 5.37 -2.48 2.36
CA LEU A 137 5.11 -2.81 0.95
C LEU A 137 6.09 -3.88 0.49
N LEU A 138 5.74 -5.15 0.65
CA LEU A 138 6.63 -6.30 0.36
C LEU A 138 6.71 -6.68 -1.13
N HIS A 139 6.05 -5.94 -2.01
CA HIS A 139 5.92 -6.23 -3.44
C HIS A 139 7.28 -6.44 -4.13
N GLU A 140 7.27 -7.31 -5.13
CA GLU A 140 8.39 -7.44 -6.06
C GLU A 140 8.51 -6.19 -6.93
N LEU A 141 9.75 -5.72 -7.15
CA LEU A 141 10.01 -4.48 -7.89
C LEU A 141 9.43 -4.48 -9.32
N ASP A 142 9.47 -5.63 -9.99
CA ASP A 142 8.97 -5.73 -11.36
C ASP A 142 7.46 -5.48 -11.45
N GLN A 143 6.71 -5.84 -10.42
CA GLN A 143 5.28 -5.53 -10.33
C GLN A 143 5.02 -4.04 -10.13
N LEU A 144 5.82 -3.40 -9.29
CA LEU A 144 5.70 -1.96 -9.01
C LEU A 144 6.08 -1.06 -10.21
N LYS A 145 6.80 -1.59 -11.20
CA LYS A 145 7.12 -0.84 -12.42
C LYS A 145 5.91 -0.69 -13.36
N ASN A 146 5.03 -1.68 -13.36
CA ASN A 146 4.00 -1.83 -14.39
C ASN A 146 2.57 -1.58 -13.89
N CYS A 147 2.35 -1.60 -12.58
CA CYS A 147 1.01 -1.48 -12.00
C CYS A 147 0.98 -0.49 -10.84
N GLY A 148 -0.10 0.24 -10.72
CA GLY A 148 -0.43 0.98 -9.50
C GLY A 148 -0.65 0.01 -8.33
N SER A 149 -0.48 0.51 -7.12
CA SER A 149 -0.72 -0.27 -5.91
C SER A 149 -1.74 0.45 -5.03
N GLY A 150 -2.96 -0.11 -4.95
CA GLY A 150 -4.03 0.46 -4.13
C GLY A 150 -3.64 0.67 -2.67
N ILE A 151 -2.77 -0.19 -2.11
CA ILE A 151 -2.30 -0.03 -0.72
C ILE A 151 -1.36 1.17 -0.55
N VAL A 152 -0.62 1.56 -1.60
CA VAL A 152 0.21 2.79 -1.58
C VAL A 152 -0.69 4.01 -1.53
N PHE A 153 -1.71 4.08 -2.37
CA PHE A 153 -2.70 5.17 -2.32
C PHE A 153 -3.45 5.19 -0.98
N ALA A 154 -3.84 4.00 -0.47
CA ALA A 154 -4.47 3.89 0.84
C ALA A 154 -3.57 4.41 1.97
N SER A 155 -2.25 4.16 1.94
CA SER A 155 -1.31 4.69 2.92
C SER A 155 -1.24 6.21 2.87
N MET A 156 -1.10 6.79 1.66
CA MET A 156 -1.05 8.25 1.48
C MET A 156 -2.29 8.95 2.01
N VAL A 157 -3.48 8.41 1.67
CA VAL A 157 -4.76 9.03 2.02
C VAL A 157 -5.05 8.93 3.52
N ASN A 158 -4.64 7.83 4.16
CA ASN A 158 -4.96 7.54 5.55
C ASN A 158 -3.81 7.88 6.52
N GLU A 159 -2.90 8.77 6.14
CA GLU A 159 -1.82 9.25 7.00
C GLU A 159 -0.95 8.12 7.58
N ILE A 160 -0.69 7.06 6.79
CA ILE A 160 0.04 5.87 7.24
C ILE A 160 1.45 5.88 6.66
N PRO A 161 2.51 5.99 7.47
CA PRO A 161 3.89 5.77 7.04
C PRO A 161 4.08 4.39 6.43
N ILE A 162 4.94 4.29 5.40
CA ILE A 162 5.14 3.04 4.64
C ILE A 162 6.62 2.70 4.52
N VAL A 163 6.95 1.40 4.60
CA VAL A 163 8.27 0.89 4.21
C VAL A 163 8.17 0.32 2.81
N ILE A 164 8.99 0.79 1.88
CA ILE A 164 8.94 0.43 0.47
C ILE A 164 10.20 -0.34 0.06
N PRO A 165 10.15 -1.17 -1.00
CA PRO A 165 11.36 -1.76 -1.56
C PRO A 165 12.32 -0.66 -2.04
N LYS A 166 13.62 -0.86 -1.82
CA LYS A 166 14.65 -0.01 -2.42
C LYS A 166 14.45 -0.01 -3.95
N ASP A 167 14.68 1.15 -4.57
CA ASP A 167 14.52 1.36 -6.01
C ASP A 167 13.07 1.26 -6.55
N ALA A 168 12.06 1.30 -5.70
CA ALA A 168 10.66 1.45 -6.09
C ALA A 168 10.38 2.88 -6.61
N LEU A 169 11.03 3.26 -7.71
CA LEU A 169 11.05 4.63 -8.25
C LEU A 169 9.65 5.18 -8.53
N TYR A 170 8.75 4.31 -9.00
CA TYR A 170 7.35 4.70 -9.23
C TYR A 170 6.66 5.11 -7.93
N VAL A 171 6.80 4.30 -6.87
CA VAL A 171 6.18 4.59 -5.57
C VAL A 171 6.74 5.89 -5.01
N LYS A 172 8.06 6.08 -5.07
CA LYS A 172 8.73 7.31 -4.60
C LYS A 172 8.18 8.57 -5.28
N LYS A 173 7.93 8.52 -6.59
CA LYS A 173 7.38 9.65 -7.36
C LYS A 173 5.95 10.04 -6.96
N LEU A 174 5.20 9.15 -6.33
CA LEU A 174 3.85 9.48 -5.82
C LEU A 174 3.91 10.34 -4.55
N PHE A 175 4.99 10.21 -3.78
CA PHE A 175 5.16 10.93 -2.53
C PHE A 175 5.83 12.28 -2.75
N GLU A 176 5.15 13.33 -2.38
CA GLU A 176 5.68 14.69 -2.32
C GLU A 176 6.43 14.94 -1.00
N PHE A 177 5.99 14.26 0.07
CA PHE A 177 6.61 14.24 1.37
C PHE A 177 7.09 12.83 1.69
N GLU A 178 8.33 12.68 2.17
CA GLU A 178 8.97 11.38 2.42
C GLU A 178 8.41 10.68 3.68
N SER A 179 7.10 10.39 3.66
CA SER A 179 6.47 9.56 4.70
C SER A 179 6.74 8.05 4.48
N PHE A 180 7.88 7.73 3.89
CA PHE A 180 8.33 6.36 3.63
C PHE A 180 9.80 6.16 3.99
N VAL A 181 10.20 4.89 4.15
CA VAL A 181 11.60 4.46 4.29
C VAL A 181 11.86 3.32 3.31
N GLU A 182 13.03 3.30 2.67
CA GLU A 182 13.42 2.27 1.70
C GLU A 182 14.12 1.10 2.37
N ALA A 183 13.75 -0.14 2.01
CA ALA A 183 14.36 -1.37 2.49
C ALA A 183 14.95 -2.20 1.34
N LYS A 184 16.16 -2.74 1.52
CA LYS A 184 16.86 -3.60 0.55
C LYS A 184 16.43 -5.07 0.68
N ASP A 185 16.21 -5.51 1.91
CA ASP A 185 15.91 -6.88 2.29
C ASP A 185 15.00 -6.93 3.52
N LEU A 186 14.59 -8.11 3.95
CA LEU A 186 13.69 -8.30 5.09
C LEU A 186 14.26 -7.80 6.42
N ASN A 187 15.58 -7.84 6.59
CA ASN A 187 16.21 -7.32 7.79
C ASN A 187 16.12 -5.79 7.83
N ASP A 188 16.32 -5.13 6.68
CA ASP A 188 16.11 -3.69 6.55
C ASP A 188 14.64 -3.33 6.76
N TYR A 189 13.67 -4.11 6.26
CA TYR A 189 12.25 -3.89 6.56
C TYR A 189 12.01 -3.86 8.07
N SER A 190 12.52 -4.83 8.80
CA SER A 190 12.35 -4.91 10.25
C SER A 190 13.01 -3.73 10.98
N LYS A 191 14.23 -3.34 10.59
CA LYS A 191 14.93 -2.17 11.13
C LYS A 191 14.17 -0.88 10.86
N ASN A 192 13.68 -0.71 9.63
CA ASN A 192 12.99 0.50 9.20
C ASN A 192 11.61 0.65 9.82
N ILE A 193 10.90 -0.46 10.07
CA ILE A 193 9.66 -0.44 10.85
C ILE A 193 9.96 0.04 12.29
N ILE A 194 11.00 -0.48 12.92
CA ILE A 194 11.41 -0.05 14.25
C ILE A 194 11.83 1.44 14.24
N HIS A 195 12.58 1.86 13.22
CA HIS A 195 12.95 3.27 13.04
C HIS A 195 11.74 4.19 12.92
N ILE A 196 10.71 3.78 12.13
CA ILE A 196 9.45 4.53 12.05
C ILE A 196 8.76 4.58 13.43
N ILE A 197 8.71 3.47 14.17
CA ILE A 197 8.11 3.43 15.52
C ILE A 197 8.81 4.41 16.47
N GLU A 198 10.13 4.40 16.50
CA GLU A 198 10.94 5.26 17.36
C GLU A 198 10.83 6.75 17.01
N ASN A 199 10.51 7.06 15.76
CA ASN A 199 10.35 8.41 15.24
C ASN A 199 8.93 8.69 14.72
N PHE A 200 7.91 8.01 15.28
CA PHE A 200 6.58 7.96 14.68
C PHE A 200 5.94 9.34 14.52
N SER A 201 6.12 10.24 15.48
CA SER A 201 5.59 11.62 15.38
C SER A 201 6.11 12.34 14.15
N PHE A 202 7.38 12.19 13.82
CA PHE A 202 8.00 12.78 12.62
C PHE A 202 7.40 12.20 11.33
N PHE A 203 7.33 10.87 11.21
CA PHE A 203 6.75 10.22 10.03
C PHE A 203 5.25 10.48 9.89
N LEU A 204 4.53 10.58 11.00
CA LEU A 204 3.10 10.91 10.99
C LEU A 204 2.88 12.34 10.46
N GLU A 205 3.70 13.31 10.84
CA GLU A 205 3.60 14.68 10.31
C GLU A 205 3.87 14.73 8.79
N LEU A 206 4.84 13.97 8.30
CA LEU A 206 5.07 13.83 6.85
C LEU A 206 3.87 13.15 6.16
N ALA A 207 3.29 12.11 6.76
CA ALA A 207 2.14 11.40 6.22
C ALA A 207 0.88 12.29 6.20
N LYS A 208 0.67 13.16 7.20
CA LYS A 208 -0.40 14.16 7.21
C LYS A 208 -0.23 15.19 6.08
N LYS A 209 0.99 15.71 5.88
CA LYS A 209 1.28 16.61 4.75
C LYS A 209 1.03 15.93 3.41
N GLN A 210 1.45 14.67 3.27
CA GLN A 210 1.20 13.86 2.08
C GLN A 210 -0.30 13.68 1.82
N SER A 211 -1.09 13.33 2.84
CA SER A 211 -2.54 13.18 2.74
C SER A 211 -3.22 14.47 2.30
N LEU A 212 -2.84 15.60 2.87
CA LEU A 212 -3.37 16.92 2.49
C LEU A 212 -3.03 17.28 1.05
N SER A 213 -1.77 17.08 0.63
CA SER A 213 -1.35 17.32 -0.75
C SER A 213 -2.14 16.47 -1.74
N TYR A 214 -2.31 15.17 -1.44
CA TYR A 214 -3.08 14.27 -2.28
C TYR A 214 -4.56 14.70 -2.36
N LYS A 215 -5.17 15.07 -1.25
CA LYS A 215 -6.54 15.60 -1.18
C LYS A 215 -6.73 16.85 -2.04
N ASN A 216 -5.77 17.77 -1.99
CA ASN A 216 -5.80 18.96 -2.83
C ASN A 216 -5.73 18.60 -4.32
N LYS A 217 -4.89 17.63 -4.71
CA LYS A 217 -4.83 17.13 -6.10
C LYS A 217 -6.15 16.52 -6.55
N LEU A 218 -6.86 15.77 -5.69
CA LEU A 218 -8.17 15.21 -5.99
C LEU A 218 -9.23 16.28 -6.29
N ASN A 219 -9.19 17.42 -5.61
CA ASN A 219 -10.13 18.53 -5.85
C ASN A 219 -9.95 19.16 -7.24
N PHE A 220 -8.80 18.98 -7.89
CA PHE A 220 -8.51 19.43 -9.25
C PHE A 220 -8.63 18.30 -10.29
N ASP A 221 -9.04 17.09 -9.88
CA ASP A 221 -9.18 15.97 -10.80
C ASP A 221 -10.36 16.22 -11.77
N PRO A 222 -10.14 16.13 -13.09
CA PRO A 222 -11.16 16.37 -14.10
C PRO A 222 -12.39 15.48 -13.96
N LEU A 223 -12.26 14.28 -13.38
CA LEU A 223 -13.40 13.39 -13.13
C LEU A 223 -14.32 13.91 -12.04
N ASN A 224 -13.77 14.47 -10.95
CA ASN A 224 -14.59 15.03 -9.87
C ASN A 224 -15.38 16.26 -10.29
N ASN A 225 -14.95 16.93 -11.37
CA ASN A 225 -15.64 18.09 -11.93
C ASN A 225 -16.66 17.73 -13.04
N ARG A 226 -16.79 16.44 -13.41
CA ARG A 226 -17.70 15.95 -14.45
C ARG A 226 -18.91 15.17 -13.91
N ILE A 227 -18.97 14.97 -12.58
CA ILE A 227 -20.09 14.40 -11.84
C ILE A 227 -20.85 15.53 -11.16
#